data_217ff1dbee07ace164d5ac6a6ed811c7
#
_entry.id   217ff1dbee07ace164d5ac6a6ed811c7
#
_cell.length_a   1.000
_cell.length_b   1.000
_cell.length_c   1.000
_cell.angle_alpha   90.00
_cell.angle_beta   90.00
_cell.angle_gamma   90.00
#
_symmetry.space_group_name_H-M   'P 1'
#
loop_
_entity.id
_entity.type
_entity.pdbx_description
1 polymer ?
#
loop_
_entity_poly.entity_id
_entity_poly.type
_entity_poly.pdbx_seq_one_letter_code
_entity_poly.pdbx_strand_id
1 'polypeptide(L)'
;MDTLTERDPLSGVAVFVAAARCGTFTDAAERLGLTKSAVGKAIARLEERVGFKLFHRTTRLTKLTADGEAYLAACAAAIDEVTAAQAALSSNHQVLSGRLHIDMPVAFGRRVLLPVLIEITRPHPDLGMTLTFTDSTSDLLQDDVDLAIRFGALPDSGDLVARRLVTQERVICASPAYLKSHGTPKTLADVRAHRCIVGSLKGPPLVWFVNVAGAEKRFNPPATHRLSDGEAMVDAAVGGLGLVQLPSSLVREALASGSLKPVLRDCSAVGVDVHAVWPRQRQLNPRVRYVVDQLVAHAARGRLN
;
A
#
# COMPACT_ATOMS: atom_id res chain seq x y z
N MET A 1 -36.34 17.73 -26.25
CA MET A 1 -36.30 18.85 -25.31
C MET A 1 -36.93 18.37 -24.03
N ASP A 2 -36.16 18.33 -22.96
CA ASP A 2 -36.52 18.10 -21.57
C ASP A 2 -37.07 16.75 -21.10
N THR A 3 -36.14 15.81 -20.88
CA THR A 3 -36.39 14.66 -19.98
C THR A 3 -35.27 14.45 -18.94
N LEU A 4 -34.35 15.39 -18.80
CA LEU A 4 -33.23 15.33 -17.82
C LEU A 4 -33.48 16.10 -16.53
N THR A 5 -34.62 16.81 -16.39
CA THR A 5 -34.90 17.69 -15.24
C THR A 5 -35.74 17.06 -14.12
N GLU A 6 -36.26 15.84 -14.26
CA GLU A 6 -37.20 15.31 -13.26
C GLU A 6 -36.59 14.37 -12.18
N ARG A 7 -35.40 13.87 -12.33
CA ARG A 7 -34.79 13.04 -11.25
C ARG A 7 -33.24 13.16 -11.23
N ASP A 8 -32.72 14.15 -10.50
CA ASP A 8 -31.30 14.16 -10.16
C ASP A 8 -30.96 12.87 -9.39
N PRO A 9 -30.23 11.91 -10.00
CA PRO A 9 -29.92 10.62 -9.37
C PRO A 9 -29.01 10.79 -8.15
N LEU A 10 -28.31 11.92 -8.02
CA LEU A 10 -27.40 12.22 -6.93
C LEU A 10 -28.09 12.98 -5.79
N SER A 11 -29.34 13.39 -5.95
CA SER A 11 -30.07 14.12 -4.90
C SER A 11 -30.19 13.28 -3.63
N GLY A 12 -29.71 13.81 -2.50
CA GLY A 12 -29.71 13.15 -1.19
C GLY A 12 -28.58 12.15 -0.96
N VAL A 13 -27.81 11.75 -2.00
CA VAL A 13 -26.71 10.78 -1.86
C VAL A 13 -25.60 11.33 -0.97
N ALA A 14 -25.20 12.58 -1.15
CA ALA A 14 -24.19 13.22 -0.31
C ALA A 14 -24.62 13.30 1.18
N VAL A 15 -25.89 13.55 1.40
CA VAL A 15 -26.46 13.57 2.78
C VAL A 15 -26.45 12.17 3.40
N PHE A 16 -26.79 11.16 2.62
CA PHE A 16 -26.75 9.76 3.04
C PHE A 16 -25.33 9.31 3.41
N VAL A 17 -24.35 9.57 2.54
CA VAL A 17 -22.94 9.22 2.80
C VAL A 17 -22.40 9.94 4.04
N ALA A 18 -22.73 11.23 4.22
CA ALA A 18 -22.36 11.97 5.41
C ALA A 18 -23.00 11.38 6.68
N ALA A 19 -24.28 11.03 6.64
CA ALA A 19 -25.00 10.45 7.78
C ALA A 19 -24.46 9.06 8.15
N ALA A 20 -24.10 8.25 7.16
CA ALA A 20 -23.49 6.94 7.38
C ALA A 20 -22.09 7.03 8.01
N ARG A 21 -21.27 7.99 7.55
CA ARG A 21 -19.91 8.21 8.08
C ARG A 21 -19.89 8.85 9.47
N CYS A 22 -20.85 9.70 9.79
CA CYS A 22 -20.93 10.37 11.10
C CYS A 22 -21.58 9.50 12.19
N GLY A 23 -22.33 8.46 11.85
CA GLY A 23 -22.98 7.57 12.80
C GLY A 23 -24.25 8.17 13.47
N THR A 24 -24.51 9.46 13.33
CA THR A 24 -25.76 10.12 13.78
C THR A 24 -26.25 11.17 12.78
N PHE A 25 -27.55 11.39 12.72
CA PHE A 25 -28.14 12.46 11.88
C PHE A 25 -27.83 13.86 12.41
N THR A 26 -27.51 13.99 13.70
CA THR A 26 -27.14 15.25 14.32
C THR A 26 -25.77 15.70 13.86
N ASP A 27 -24.77 14.83 13.96
CA ASP A 27 -23.40 15.13 13.54
C ASP A 27 -23.30 15.35 12.01
N ALA A 28 -24.11 14.59 11.23
CA ALA A 28 -24.22 14.80 9.81
C ALA A 28 -24.83 16.18 9.46
N ALA A 29 -25.83 16.61 10.24
CA ALA A 29 -26.46 17.92 10.06
C ALA A 29 -25.47 19.05 10.35
N GLU A 30 -24.73 18.98 11.44
CA GLU A 30 -23.68 19.94 11.78
C GLU A 30 -22.60 20.02 10.67
N ARG A 31 -22.12 18.86 10.23
CA ARG A 31 -21.09 18.76 9.17
C ARG A 31 -21.54 19.35 7.84
N LEU A 32 -22.85 19.24 7.51
CA LEU A 32 -23.41 19.70 6.23
C LEU A 32 -24.00 21.09 6.31
N GLY A 33 -24.03 21.74 7.48
CA GLY A 33 -24.70 23.02 7.68
C GLY A 33 -26.23 22.91 7.52
N LEU A 34 -26.81 21.75 7.82
CA LEU A 34 -28.24 21.44 7.69
C LEU A 34 -28.89 21.27 9.08
N THR A 35 -30.21 21.23 9.11
CA THR A 35 -30.94 20.80 10.30
C THR A 35 -31.09 19.27 10.32
N LYS A 36 -31.14 18.65 11.51
CA LYS A 36 -31.42 17.21 11.66
C LYS A 36 -32.68 16.77 10.90
N SER A 37 -33.73 17.60 10.91
CA SER A 37 -34.96 17.34 10.16
C SER A 37 -34.76 17.35 8.65
N ALA A 38 -33.89 18.24 8.14
CA ALA A 38 -33.54 18.30 6.71
C ALA A 38 -32.78 17.04 6.28
N VAL A 39 -31.83 16.59 7.09
CA VAL A 39 -31.10 15.32 6.86
C VAL A 39 -32.06 14.14 6.81
N GLY A 40 -32.96 14.03 7.82
CA GLY A 40 -33.96 12.94 7.86
C GLY A 40 -34.91 12.94 6.65
N LYS A 41 -35.37 14.12 6.21
CA LYS A 41 -36.21 14.25 5.02
C LYS A 41 -35.45 13.89 3.72
N ALA A 42 -34.19 14.28 3.60
CA ALA A 42 -33.37 13.95 2.44
C ALA A 42 -33.16 12.43 2.31
N ILE A 43 -32.86 11.78 3.44
CA ILE A 43 -32.69 10.32 3.49
C ILE A 43 -34.00 9.59 3.18
N ALA A 44 -35.13 10.04 3.75
CA ALA A 44 -36.43 9.43 3.49
C ALA A 44 -36.81 9.49 1.98
N ARG A 45 -36.57 10.63 1.35
CA ARG A 45 -36.78 10.79 -0.11
C ARG A 45 -35.84 9.90 -0.93
N LEU A 46 -34.58 9.74 -0.49
CA LEU A 46 -33.62 8.84 -1.13
C LEU A 46 -34.10 7.40 -1.04
N GLU A 47 -34.47 6.93 0.17
CA GLU A 47 -35.03 5.58 0.39
C GLU A 47 -36.29 5.31 -0.45
N GLU A 48 -37.18 6.29 -0.54
CA GLU A 48 -38.39 6.19 -1.39
C GLU A 48 -38.02 6.04 -2.87
N ARG A 49 -37.03 6.78 -3.34
CA ARG A 49 -36.56 6.74 -4.72
C ARG A 49 -35.85 5.44 -5.07
N VAL A 50 -34.99 4.91 -4.19
CA VAL A 50 -34.23 3.66 -4.44
C VAL A 50 -35.07 2.42 -4.15
N GLY A 51 -36.19 2.54 -3.42
CA GLY A 51 -37.13 1.47 -3.15
C GLY A 51 -36.79 0.56 -1.96
N PHE A 52 -35.71 0.87 -1.22
CA PHE A 52 -35.31 0.09 -0.05
C PHE A 52 -34.84 0.99 1.11
N LYS A 53 -34.82 0.44 2.33
CA LYS A 53 -34.37 1.15 3.52
C LYS A 53 -32.86 1.09 3.62
N LEU A 54 -32.23 2.26 3.84
CA LEU A 54 -30.79 2.40 4.00
C LEU A 54 -30.36 2.37 5.47
N PHE A 55 -31.26 2.80 6.37
CA PHE A 55 -31.03 2.78 7.82
C PHE A 55 -32.10 1.99 8.55
N HIS A 56 -31.71 1.28 9.59
CA HIS A 56 -32.63 0.73 10.58
C HIS A 56 -33.27 1.87 11.38
N ARG A 57 -34.58 1.81 11.59
CA ARG A 57 -35.30 2.78 12.44
C ARG A 57 -34.98 2.52 13.91
N THR A 58 -33.94 3.17 14.43
CA THR A 58 -33.67 3.24 15.89
C THR A 58 -33.55 4.70 16.30
N THR A 59 -34.00 5.03 17.52
CA THR A 59 -34.14 6.42 17.99
C THR A 59 -32.80 7.07 18.38
N ARG A 60 -31.70 6.33 18.47
CA ARG A 60 -30.40 6.84 18.99
C ARG A 60 -29.17 6.61 18.15
N LEU A 61 -29.15 5.63 17.26
CA LEU A 61 -27.99 5.34 16.41
C LEU A 61 -28.46 5.05 14.98
N THR A 62 -27.77 5.61 13.98
CA THR A 62 -27.99 5.29 12.58
C THR A 62 -27.20 4.02 12.22
N LYS A 63 -27.86 2.86 12.30
CA LYS A 63 -27.29 1.60 11.85
C LYS A 63 -27.75 1.33 10.42
N LEU A 64 -26.82 1.09 9.53
CA LEU A 64 -27.12 0.73 8.13
C LEU A 64 -27.81 -0.64 8.04
N THR A 65 -28.67 -0.79 7.04
CA THR A 65 -29.15 -2.11 6.57
C THR A 65 -28.09 -2.75 5.68
N ALA A 66 -28.24 -4.03 5.35
CA ALA A 66 -27.35 -4.69 4.38
C ALA A 66 -27.37 -3.97 3.01
N ASP A 67 -28.56 -3.55 2.55
CA ASP A 67 -28.72 -2.74 1.34
C ASP A 67 -28.07 -1.37 1.50
N GLY A 68 -28.16 -0.77 2.70
CA GLY A 68 -27.51 0.49 3.06
C GLY A 68 -25.99 0.41 3.00
N GLU A 69 -25.38 -0.69 3.47
CA GLU A 69 -23.93 -0.92 3.40
C GLU A 69 -23.46 -1.06 1.94
N ALA A 70 -24.15 -1.88 1.15
CA ALA A 70 -23.84 -2.05 -0.27
C ALA A 70 -23.98 -0.73 -1.05
N TYR A 71 -25.07 0.01 -0.78
CA TYR A 71 -25.31 1.31 -1.42
C TYR A 71 -24.30 2.37 -0.98
N LEU A 72 -23.87 2.36 0.29
CA LEU A 72 -22.83 3.26 0.82
C LEU A 72 -21.51 3.08 0.08
N ALA A 73 -21.07 1.84 -0.12
CA ALA A 73 -19.81 1.55 -0.83
C ALA A 73 -19.82 2.15 -2.24
N ALA A 74 -20.89 1.93 -2.99
CA ALA A 74 -21.04 2.48 -4.35
C ALA A 74 -21.15 4.01 -4.37
N CYS A 75 -21.96 4.60 -3.48
CA CYS A 75 -22.15 6.05 -3.42
C CYS A 75 -20.92 6.80 -2.94
N ALA A 76 -20.20 6.27 -1.96
CA ALA A 76 -18.97 6.87 -1.47
C ALA A 76 -17.91 6.92 -2.58
N ALA A 77 -17.73 5.83 -3.33
CA ALA A 77 -16.83 5.79 -4.46
C ALA A 77 -17.19 6.82 -5.55
N ALA A 78 -18.47 6.92 -5.89
CA ALA A 78 -18.93 7.89 -6.90
C ALA A 78 -18.73 9.36 -6.47
N ILE A 79 -19.02 9.70 -5.21
CA ILE A 79 -18.77 11.04 -4.66
C ILE A 79 -17.28 11.36 -4.64
N ASP A 80 -16.45 10.42 -4.20
CA ASP A 80 -15.01 10.58 -4.18
C ASP A 80 -14.46 10.79 -5.60
N GLU A 81 -15.02 10.11 -6.61
CA GLU A 81 -14.64 10.28 -8.02
C GLU A 81 -15.03 11.65 -8.59
N VAL A 82 -16.25 12.12 -8.33
CA VAL A 82 -16.70 13.48 -8.72
C VAL A 82 -15.85 14.56 -8.05
N THR A 83 -15.60 14.41 -6.76
CA THR A 83 -14.75 15.34 -6.00
C THR A 83 -13.32 15.35 -6.55
N ALA A 84 -12.80 14.17 -6.91
CA ALA A 84 -11.49 14.01 -7.52
C ALA A 84 -11.40 14.69 -8.90
N ALA A 85 -12.43 14.54 -9.73
CA ALA A 85 -12.50 15.19 -11.03
C ALA A 85 -12.55 16.72 -10.91
N GLN A 86 -13.35 17.24 -9.98
CA GLN A 86 -13.40 18.68 -9.70
C GLN A 86 -12.05 19.21 -9.21
N ALA A 87 -11.37 18.47 -8.32
CA ALA A 87 -10.06 18.81 -7.83
C ALA A 87 -8.98 18.78 -8.94
N ALA A 88 -9.06 17.83 -9.87
CA ALA A 88 -8.12 17.75 -11.00
C ALA A 88 -8.24 18.93 -11.97
N LEU A 89 -9.42 19.53 -12.07
CA LEU A 89 -9.69 20.72 -12.92
C LEU A 89 -9.29 22.04 -12.24
N SER A 90 -9.17 22.04 -10.91
CA SER A 90 -8.80 23.21 -10.11
C SER A 90 -7.29 23.26 -9.87
N SER A 91 -6.50 23.31 -10.94
CA SER A 91 -5.04 23.42 -10.83
C SER A 91 -4.63 24.78 -10.26
N ASN A 92 -4.41 24.87 -8.95
CA ASN A 92 -3.34 25.59 -8.25
C ASN A 92 -3.58 25.55 -6.72
N HIS A 93 -2.67 24.94 -5.97
CA HIS A 93 -2.62 24.95 -4.49
C HIS A 93 -3.83 24.38 -3.73
N GLN A 94 -4.27 23.18 -4.07
CA GLN A 94 -5.26 22.51 -3.22
C GLN A 94 -4.59 21.85 -2.02
N VAL A 95 -4.99 22.29 -0.82
CA VAL A 95 -4.74 21.55 0.42
C VAL A 95 -5.50 20.22 0.32
N LEU A 96 -4.77 19.12 0.20
CA LEU A 96 -5.37 17.80 0.18
C LEU A 96 -5.94 17.48 1.55
N SER A 97 -7.16 16.95 1.58
CA SER A 97 -7.86 16.59 2.81
C SER A 97 -8.46 15.20 2.73
N GLY A 98 -8.83 14.64 3.89
CA GLY A 98 -9.42 13.31 4.00
C GLY A 98 -8.39 12.26 4.38
N ARG A 99 -8.67 10.97 4.13
CA ARG A 99 -7.82 9.85 4.55
C ARG A 99 -7.35 9.04 3.35
N LEU A 100 -6.10 8.58 3.40
CA LEU A 100 -5.48 7.71 2.42
C LEU A 100 -5.00 6.43 3.11
N HIS A 101 -5.47 5.27 2.65
CA HIS A 101 -5.06 3.98 3.17
C HIS A 101 -3.95 3.39 2.28
N ILE A 102 -2.78 3.15 2.88
CA ILE A 102 -1.59 2.66 2.16
C ILE A 102 -1.08 1.38 2.80
N ASP A 103 -1.00 0.31 2.00
CA ASP A 103 -0.35 -0.94 2.36
C ASP A 103 1.09 -0.98 1.86
N MET A 104 2.01 -1.46 2.68
CA MET A 104 3.41 -1.54 2.30
C MET A 104 4.15 -2.68 3.01
N PRO A 105 5.21 -3.25 2.41
CA PRO A 105 6.04 -4.26 3.04
C PRO A 105 6.62 -3.74 4.35
N VAL A 106 6.65 -4.59 5.40
CA VAL A 106 6.99 -4.19 6.78
C VAL A 106 8.31 -3.44 6.84
N ALA A 107 9.40 -4.09 6.46
CA ALA A 107 10.74 -3.52 6.60
C ALA A 107 10.98 -2.32 5.69
N PHE A 108 10.58 -2.39 4.41
CA PHE A 108 10.73 -1.30 3.46
C PHE A 108 9.82 -0.11 3.80
N GLY A 109 8.61 -0.42 4.23
CA GLY A 109 7.64 0.58 4.67
C GLY A 109 8.18 1.41 5.84
N ARG A 110 8.70 0.74 6.86
CA ARG A 110 9.22 1.41 8.08
C ARG A 110 10.50 2.20 7.82
N ARG A 111 11.48 1.60 7.13
CA ARG A 111 12.82 2.18 6.97
C ARG A 111 12.92 3.20 5.85
N VAL A 112 12.17 3.01 4.76
CA VAL A 112 12.32 3.80 3.53
C VAL A 112 11.10 4.68 3.27
N LEU A 113 9.88 4.10 3.25
CA LEU A 113 8.69 4.84 2.82
C LEU A 113 8.14 5.78 3.89
N LEU A 114 8.08 5.35 5.15
CA LEU A 114 7.50 6.16 6.22
C LEU A 114 8.15 7.54 6.38
N PRO A 115 9.49 7.68 6.40
CA PRO A 115 10.13 9.00 6.41
C PRO A 115 9.74 9.87 5.22
N VAL A 116 9.65 9.28 4.02
CA VAL A 116 9.24 9.97 2.79
C VAL A 116 7.77 10.38 2.84
N LEU A 117 6.87 9.51 3.30
CA LEU A 117 5.45 9.81 3.44
C LEU A 117 5.20 10.94 4.44
N ILE A 118 5.96 11.00 5.54
CA ILE A 118 5.91 12.11 6.50
C ILE A 118 6.29 13.44 5.82
N GLU A 119 7.33 13.45 4.97
CA GLU A 119 7.72 14.65 4.22
C GLU A 119 6.65 15.06 3.21
N ILE A 120 6.07 14.09 2.48
CA ILE A 120 5.02 14.32 1.47
C ILE A 120 3.75 14.90 2.11
N THR A 121 3.36 14.42 3.29
CA THR A 121 2.09 14.83 3.91
C THR A 121 2.20 16.08 4.77
N ARG A 122 3.41 16.47 5.17
CA ARG A 122 3.63 17.68 6.01
C ARG A 122 2.98 18.95 5.48
N PRO A 123 2.94 19.24 4.16
CA PRO A 123 2.26 20.43 3.61
C PRO A 123 0.72 20.34 3.65
N HIS A 124 0.16 19.18 3.99
CA HIS A 124 -1.26 18.87 3.92
C HIS A 124 -1.80 18.39 5.29
N PRO A 125 -1.98 19.28 6.27
CA PRO A 125 -2.36 18.90 7.64
C PRO A 125 -3.71 18.17 7.72
N ASP A 126 -4.60 18.40 6.75
CA ASP A 126 -5.90 17.78 6.67
C ASP A 126 -5.87 16.40 5.93
N LEU A 127 -4.71 15.97 5.45
CA LEU A 127 -4.52 14.64 4.85
C LEU A 127 -4.09 13.63 5.91
N GLY A 128 -5.04 12.85 6.40
CA GLY A 128 -4.77 11.71 7.28
C GLY A 128 -4.29 10.48 6.51
N MET A 129 -3.46 9.66 7.13
CA MET A 129 -3.02 8.37 6.57
C MET A 129 -3.43 7.22 7.50
N THR A 130 -3.84 6.11 6.90
CA THR A 130 -3.87 4.79 7.52
C THR A 130 -2.77 3.97 6.85
N LEU A 131 -1.77 3.55 7.62
CA LEU A 131 -0.62 2.82 7.10
C LEU A 131 -0.64 1.38 7.63
N THR A 132 -0.75 0.41 6.73
CA THR A 132 -0.68 -1.02 7.06
C THR A 132 0.67 -1.55 6.61
N PHE A 133 1.44 -2.07 7.57
CA PHE A 133 2.72 -2.72 7.31
C PHE A 133 2.49 -4.23 7.23
N THR A 134 2.57 -4.79 6.03
CA THR A 134 2.28 -6.21 5.80
C THR A 134 3.12 -6.78 4.67
N ASP A 135 3.65 -7.99 4.86
CA ASP A 135 4.32 -8.75 3.80
C ASP A 135 3.36 -9.78 3.14
N SER A 136 2.10 -9.82 3.58
CA SER A 136 1.04 -10.55 2.88
C SER A 136 0.48 -9.72 1.72
N THR A 137 0.06 -10.41 0.67
CA THR A 137 -0.67 -9.78 -0.43
C THR A 137 -2.11 -9.53 0.01
N SER A 138 -2.46 -8.26 0.28
CA SER A 138 -3.84 -7.82 0.47
C SER A 138 -4.57 -7.77 -0.88
N ASP A 139 -5.86 -8.06 -0.86
CA ASP A 139 -6.74 -7.81 -1.99
C ASP A 139 -7.14 -6.33 -1.97
N LEU A 140 -6.49 -5.52 -2.82
CA LEU A 140 -6.71 -4.08 -2.87
C LEU A 140 -8.16 -3.68 -3.18
N LEU A 141 -8.93 -4.59 -3.79
CA LEU A 141 -10.31 -4.33 -4.16
C LEU A 141 -11.28 -4.61 -3.01
N GLN A 142 -10.95 -5.59 -2.14
CA GLN A 142 -11.79 -5.99 -1.02
C GLN A 142 -11.43 -5.28 0.30
N ASP A 143 -10.14 -4.93 0.49
CA ASP A 143 -9.61 -4.44 1.77
C ASP A 143 -9.66 -2.90 1.92
N ASP A 144 -10.38 -2.18 1.04
CA ASP A 144 -10.50 -0.70 1.02
C ASP A 144 -9.14 0.04 1.04
N VAL A 145 -8.13 -0.54 0.38
CA VAL A 145 -6.79 0.02 0.24
C VAL A 145 -6.75 0.97 -0.95
N ASP A 146 -6.31 2.21 -0.74
CA ASP A 146 -6.18 3.20 -1.80
C ASP A 146 -4.93 3.01 -2.65
N LEU A 147 -3.83 2.63 -1.99
CA LEU A 147 -2.50 2.50 -2.58
C LEU A 147 -1.74 1.37 -1.91
N ALA A 148 -1.09 0.51 -2.67
CA ALA A 148 -0.15 -0.46 -2.13
C ALA A 148 1.23 -0.32 -2.73
N ILE A 149 2.26 -0.62 -1.94
CA ILE A 149 3.63 -0.75 -2.42
C ILE A 149 3.97 -2.23 -2.50
N ARG A 150 4.47 -2.67 -3.65
CA ARG A 150 4.74 -4.08 -3.92
C ARG A 150 6.12 -4.26 -4.55
N PHE A 151 6.77 -5.37 -4.19
CA PHE A 151 8.04 -5.81 -4.78
C PHE A 151 7.82 -6.88 -5.85
N GLY A 152 8.63 -6.82 -6.92
CA GLY A 152 8.70 -7.84 -7.95
C GLY A 152 7.59 -7.78 -8.98
N ALA A 153 7.35 -8.90 -9.64
CA ALA A 153 6.34 -9.01 -10.67
C ALA A 153 4.93 -8.90 -10.07
N LEU A 154 4.10 -8.13 -10.73
CA LEU A 154 2.70 -7.97 -10.37
C LEU A 154 1.84 -8.96 -11.18
N PRO A 155 0.74 -9.48 -10.60
CA PRO A 155 -0.23 -10.24 -11.38
C PRO A 155 -0.83 -9.34 -12.47
N ASP A 156 -1.06 -9.90 -13.64
CA ASP A 156 -1.77 -9.21 -14.71
C ASP A 156 -3.25 -9.05 -14.31
N SER A 157 -3.67 -7.83 -14.08
CA SER A 157 -5.03 -7.49 -13.66
C SER A 157 -5.49 -6.23 -14.36
N GLY A 158 -6.62 -6.33 -15.08
CA GLY A 158 -7.27 -5.18 -15.72
C GLY A 158 -7.79 -4.14 -14.72
N ASP A 159 -7.98 -4.52 -13.46
CA ASP A 159 -8.58 -3.68 -12.41
C ASP A 159 -7.57 -2.88 -11.60
N LEU A 160 -6.28 -3.16 -11.77
CA LEU A 160 -5.20 -2.47 -11.08
C LEU A 160 -4.38 -1.60 -12.04
N VAL A 161 -3.88 -0.50 -11.50
CA VAL A 161 -2.88 0.35 -12.15
C VAL A 161 -1.59 0.25 -11.36
N ALA A 162 -0.48 0.11 -12.06
CA ALA A 162 0.83 0.02 -11.44
C ALA A 162 1.79 1.06 -12.03
N ARG A 163 2.61 1.65 -11.17
CA ARG A 163 3.70 2.54 -11.56
C ARG A 163 4.98 2.12 -10.87
N ARG A 164 6.01 1.79 -11.63
CA ARG A 164 7.33 1.50 -11.07
C ARG A 164 7.90 2.75 -10.43
N LEU A 165 8.33 2.63 -9.17
CA LEU A 165 8.97 3.69 -8.40
C LEU A 165 10.49 3.60 -8.54
N VAL A 166 11.05 2.43 -8.26
CA VAL A 166 12.49 2.21 -8.24
C VAL A 166 12.81 0.74 -8.50
N THR A 167 13.99 0.45 -9.03
CA THR A 167 14.56 -0.89 -9.06
C THR A 167 15.64 -0.97 -8.00
N GLN A 168 15.49 -1.87 -7.02
CA GLN A 168 16.47 -2.12 -5.99
C GLN A 168 17.35 -3.32 -6.34
N GLU A 169 18.63 -3.22 -6.04
CA GLU A 169 19.54 -4.35 -6.16
C GLU A 169 19.33 -5.32 -5.00
N ARG A 170 19.35 -6.62 -5.27
CA ARG A 170 19.41 -7.67 -4.24
C ARG A 170 20.86 -7.94 -3.89
N VAL A 171 21.13 -8.10 -2.59
CA VAL A 171 22.47 -8.38 -2.07
C VAL A 171 22.44 -9.69 -1.29
N ILE A 172 23.36 -10.60 -1.62
CA ILE A 172 23.64 -11.77 -0.77
C ILE A 172 24.72 -11.38 0.22
N CYS A 173 24.45 -11.55 1.50
CA CYS A 173 25.37 -11.14 2.56
C CYS A 173 25.29 -12.05 3.80
N ALA A 174 26.29 -11.94 4.67
CA ALA A 174 26.35 -12.59 5.98
C ALA A 174 27.25 -11.80 6.93
N SER A 175 27.18 -12.10 8.24
CA SER A 175 28.07 -11.47 9.20
C SER A 175 29.53 -11.96 9.04
N PRO A 176 30.52 -11.11 9.36
CA PRO A 176 31.92 -11.50 9.36
C PRO A 176 32.23 -12.72 10.25
N ALA A 177 31.52 -12.83 11.38
CA ALA A 177 31.68 -13.94 12.31
C ALA A 177 31.22 -15.26 11.66
N TYR A 178 30.09 -15.27 10.99
CA TYR A 178 29.59 -16.42 10.23
C TYR A 178 30.58 -16.84 9.13
N LEU A 179 31.06 -15.87 8.35
CA LEU A 179 31.99 -16.14 7.25
C LEU A 179 33.34 -16.65 7.74
N LYS A 180 33.79 -16.21 8.91
CA LYS A 180 35.04 -16.69 9.54
C LYS A 180 34.94 -18.17 9.95
N SER A 181 33.76 -18.58 10.45
CA SER A 181 33.57 -19.96 10.97
C SER A 181 33.15 -20.97 9.90
N HIS A 182 32.47 -20.51 8.83
CA HIS A 182 31.91 -21.40 7.77
C HIS A 182 32.56 -21.23 6.40
N GLY A 183 33.50 -20.28 6.26
CA GLY A 183 34.08 -19.92 4.99
C GLY A 183 33.23 -18.89 4.22
N THR A 184 33.84 -18.27 3.20
CA THR A 184 33.16 -17.34 2.29
C THR A 184 32.81 -18.08 0.99
N PRO A 185 31.53 -18.19 0.62
CA PRO A 185 31.16 -18.85 -0.63
C PRO A 185 31.71 -18.07 -1.81
N LYS A 186 32.33 -18.77 -2.77
CA LYS A 186 32.90 -18.20 -4.00
C LYS A 186 32.00 -18.45 -5.21
N THR A 187 31.17 -19.49 -5.15
CA THR A 187 30.23 -19.89 -6.20
C THR A 187 28.84 -20.14 -5.63
N LEU A 188 27.82 -20.14 -6.51
CA LEU A 188 26.46 -20.54 -6.11
C LEU A 188 26.39 -22.01 -5.64
N ALA A 189 27.31 -22.86 -6.09
CA ALA A 189 27.38 -24.25 -5.63
C ALA A 189 27.76 -24.32 -4.15
N ASP A 190 28.68 -23.44 -3.70
CA ASP A 190 29.14 -23.39 -2.31
C ASP A 190 28.00 -23.02 -1.34
N VAL A 191 27.01 -22.23 -1.80
CA VAL A 191 25.85 -21.87 -0.96
C VAL A 191 25.09 -23.09 -0.44
N ARG A 192 25.14 -24.21 -1.16
CA ARG A 192 24.49 -25.45 -0.72
C ARG A 192 25.04 -26.03 0.56
N ALA A 193 26.30 -25.72 0.89
CA ALA A 193 26.95 -26.12 2.13
C ALA A 193 26.78 -25.11 3.27
N HIS A 194 26.17 -23.95 2.98
CA HIS A 194 25.92 -22.91 3.96
C HIS A 194 24.51 -22.97 4.55
N ARG A 195 24.36 -22.45 5.76
CA ARG A 195 23.06 -22.16 6.34
C ARG A 195 22.51 -20.90 5.68
N CYS A 196 21.23 -20.92 5.29
CA CYS A 196 20.60 -19.77 4.65
C CYS A 196 19.33 -19.36 5.39
N ILE A 197 19.12 -18.05 5.41
CA ILE A 197 17.93 -17.40 5.94
C ILE A 197 17.06 -17.02 4.73
N VAL A 198 15.83 -17.54 4.69
CA VAL A 198 14.91 -17.31 3.58
C VAL A 198 13.60 -16.73 4.08
N GLY A 199 13.00 -15.86 3.26
CA GLY A 199 11.67 -15.33 3.54
C GLY A 199 10.61 -16.43 3.41
N SER A 200 9.64 -16.45 4.33
CA SER A 200 8.46 -17.30 4.21
C SER A 200 7.40 -16.87 5.21
N LEU A 201 6.20 -16.56 4.71
CA LEU A 201 5.01 -16.37 5.58
C LEU A 201 4.24 -17.68 5.73
N LYS A 202 3.46 -18.00 4.72
CA LYS A 202 2.70 -19.25 4.60
C LYS A 202 3.03 -19.82 3.23
N GLY A 203 3.51 -21.07 3.17
CA GLY A 203 3.84 -21.70 1.90
C GLY A 203 5.32 -22.03 1.72
N PRO A 204 5.78 -22.27 0.49
CA PRO A 204 7.17 -22.60 0.20
C PRO A 204 8.11 -21.43 0.49
N PRO A 205 9.39 -21.70 0.84
CA PRO A 205 10.40 -20.68 1.03
C PRO A 205 10.55 -19.81 -0.22
N LEU A 206 10.84 -18.51 -0.02
CA LEU A 206 11.14 -17.64 -1.15
C LEU A 206 12.46 -18.07 -1.80
N VAL A 207 12.47 -18.07 -3.12
CA VAL A 207 13.67 -18.32 -3.92
C VAL A 207 14.56 -17.08 -3.97
N TRP A 208 15.85 -17.29 -4.10
CA TRP A 208 16.76 -16.22 -4.45
C TRP A 208 16.78 -16.00 -5.96
N PHE A 209 17.03 -14.77 -6.36
CA PHE A 209 17.23 -14.42 -7.75
C PHE A 209 18.70 -14.10 -7.94
N VAL A 210 19.33 -14.71 -8.93
CA VAL A 210 20.76 -14.62 -9.15
C VAL A 210 21.05 -14.40 -10.64
N ASN A 211 22.15 -13.71 -10.92
CA ASN A 211 22.67 -13.57 -12.28
C ASN A 211 23.59 -14.76 -12.60
N VAL A 212 23.29 -15.47 -13.67
CA VAL A 212 24.14 -16.55 -14.20
C VAL A 212 24.36 -16.30 -15.67
N ALA A 213 25.59 -15.95 -16.05
CA ALA A 213 25.97 -15.65 -17.42
C ALA A 213 25.13 -14.53 -18.09
N GLY A 214 24.83 -13.46 -17.32
CA GLY A 214 24.04 -12.33 -17.81
C GLY A 214 22.52 -12.51 -17.78
N ALA A 215 22.02 -13.67 -17.34
CA ALA A 215 20.61 -13.95 -17.23
C ALA A 215 20.16 -14.10 -15.77
N GLU A 216 19.01 -13.51 -15.43
CA GLU A 216 18.37 -13.74 -14.13
C GLU A 216 17.88 -15.17 -14.05
N LYS A 217 18.21 -15.85 -12.95
CA LYS A 217 17.76 -17.21 -12.66
C LYS A 217 17.25 -17.33 -11.23
N ARG A 218 16.29 -18.23 -11.03
CA ARG A 218 15.81 -18.61 -9.72
C ARG A 218 16.74 -19.64 -9.11
N PHE A 219 17.16 -19.39 -7.87
CA PHE A 219 18.02 -20.28 -7.08
C PHE A 219 17.31 -20.64 -5.80
N ASN A 220 17.25 -21.93 -5.48
CA ASN A 220 16.68 -22.45 -4.24
C ASN A 220 17.81 -22.65 -3.23
N PRO A 221 18.05 -21.73 -2.28
CA PRO A 221 19.01 -21.92 -1.22
C PRO A 221 18.52 -22.95 -0.21
N PRO A 222 19.41 -23.56 0.59
CA PRO A 222 19.01 -24.36 1.75
C PRO A 222 18.18 -23.48 2.71
N ALA A 223 16.90 -23.79 2.90
CA ALA A 223 16.00 -23.05 3.78
C ALA A 223 16.22 -23.44 5.24
N THR A 224 17.45 -23.23 5.78
CA THR A 224 17.81 -23.60 7.15
C THR A 224 16.99 -22.82 8.17
N HIS A 225 16.81 -21.51 7.93
CA HIS A 225 16.00 -20.63 8.76
C HIS A 225 14.95 -19.96 7.87
N ARG A 226 13.72 -19.90 8.38
CA ARG A 226 12.58 -19.30 7.67
C ARG A 226 11.98 -18.20 8.52
N LEU A 227 12.03 -16.97 8.04
CA LEU A 227 11.50 -15.80 8.72
C LEU A 227 10.51 -15.05 7.80
N SER A 228 9.49 -14.45 8.38
CA SER A 228 8.43 -13.75 7.63
C SER A 228 8.66 -12.24 7.57
N ASP A 229 9.64 -11.72 8.29
CA ASP A 229 9.91 -10.29 8.43
C ASP A 229 11.32 -9.95 7.97
N GLY A 230 11.43 -8.92 7.12
CA GLY A 230 12.72 -8.53 6.52
C GLY A 230 13.71 -7.94 7.53
N GLU A 231 13.27 -7.24 8.58
CA GLU A 231 14.16 -6.72 9.63
C GLU A 231 14.70 -7.86 10.48
N ALA A 232 13.83 -8.81 10.86
CA ALA A 232 14.26 -10.01 11.56
C ALA A 232 15.27 -10.84 10.74
N MET A 233 15.14 -10.86 9.40
CA MET A 233 16.13 -11.51 8.53
C MET A 233 17.48 -10.79 8.56
N VAL A 234 17.51 -9.45 8.60
CA VAL A 234 18.74 -8.67 8.77
C VAL A 234 19.38 -8.99 10.11
N ASP A 235 18.61 -8.93 11.20
CA ASP A 235 19.10 -9.19 12.57
C ASP A 235 19.65 -10.61 12.71
N ALA A 236 18.95 -11.59 12.14
CA ALA A 236 19.40 -12.99 12.11
C ALA A 236 20.73 -13.17 11.35
N ALA A 237 20.90 -12.46 10.23
CA ALA A 237 22.14 -12.48 9.46
C ALA A 237 23.29 -11.81 10.21
N VAL A 238 23.06 -10.65 10.84
CA VAL A 238 24.02 -9.95 11.72
C VAL A 238 24.40 -10.84 12.90
N GLY A 239 23.41 -11.53 13.50
CA GLY A 239 23.62 -12.49 14.58
C GLY A 239 24.33 -13.80 14.16
N GLY A 240 24.66 -13.94 12.87
CA GLY A 240 25.48 -15.08 12.38
C GLY A 240 24.69 -16.35 12.09
N LEU A 241 23.39 -16.30 11.88
CA LEU A 241 22.60 -17.50 11.57
C LEU A 241 22.86 -18.06 10.17
N GLY A 242 23.34 -17.24 9.21
CA GLY A 242 23.64 -17.72 7.87
C GLY A 242 23.72 -16.63 6.81
N LEU A 243 23.70 -17.06 5.55
CA LEU A 243 23.60 -16.20 4.37
C LEU A 243 22.15 -15.74 4.20
N VAL A 244 21.98 -14.52 3.73
CA VAL A 244 20.65 -13.95 3.38
C VAL A 244 20.72 -13.20 2.06
N GLN A 245 19.63 -13.20 1.28
CA GLN A 245 19.46 -12.29 0.14
C GLN A 245 18.33 -11.31 0.45
N LEU A 246 18.64 -10.02 0.42
CA LEU A 246 17.69 -8.94 0.70
C LEU A 246 17.90 -7.75 -0.26
N PRO A 247 16.89 -6.89 -0.44
CA PRO A 247 17.06 -5.60 -1.11
C PRO A 247 18.12 -4.74 -0.43
N SER A 248 18.90 -4.03 -1.23
CA SER A 248 20.01 -3.18 -0.77
C SER A 248 19.58 -2.15 0.29
N SER A 249 18.40 -1.59 0.17
CA SER A 249 17.85 -0.64 1.14
C SER A 249 17.74 -1.19 2.57
N LEU A 250 17.48 -2.49 2.72
CA LEU A 250 17.33 -3.11 4.04
C LEU A 250 18.67 -3.43 4.70
N VAL A 251 19.69 -3.74 3.92
CA VAL A 251 21.02 -4.15 4.43
C VAL A 251 22.06 -3.02 4.41
N ARG A 252 21.72 -1.84 3.90
CA ARG A 252 22.64 -0.71 3.72
C ARG A 252 23.39 -0.34 4.98
N GLU A 253 22.70 -0.14 6.09
CA GLU A 253 23.29 0.25 7.37
C GLU A 253 24.22 -0.85 7.91
N ALA A 254 23.79 -2.11 7.82
CA ALA A 254 24.60 -3.24 8.26
C ALA A 254 25.83 -3.46 7.37
N LEU A 255 25.74 -3.16 6.07
CA LEU A 255 26.90 -3.18 5.17
C LEU A 255 27.85 -2.00 5.44
N ALA A 256 27.32 -0.80 5.67
CA ALA A 256 28.11 0.39 5.97
C ALA A 256 28.86 0.28 7.31
N SER A 257 28.22 -0.30 8.33
CA SER A 257 28.85 -0.56 9.63
C SER A 257 29.82 -1.75 9.62
N GLY A 258 29.81 -2.56 8.55
CA GLY A 258 30.58 -3.80 8.48
C GLY A 258 30.00 -4.97 9.28
N SER A 259 28.80 -4.83 9.86
CA SER A 259 28.07 -5.90 10.54
C SER A 259 27.65 -7.02 9.58
N LEU A 260 27.44 -6.68 8.32
CA LEU A 260 27.29 -7.62 7.21
C LEU A 260 28.36 -7.37 6.14
N LYS A 261 28.78 -8.44 5.46
CA LYS A 261 29.65 -8.40 4.28
C LYS A 261 28.95 -9.01 3.09
N PRO A 262 28.95 -8.33 1.92
CA PRO A 262 28.39 -8.89 0.70
C PRO A 262 29.28 -10.03 0.19
N VAL A 263 28.63 -11.06 -0.32
CA VAL A 263 29.27 -12.22 -0.95
C VAL A 263 28.65 -12.46 -2.31
N LEU A 264 29.36 -13.18 -3.20
CA LEU A 264 28.86 -13.55 -4.54
C LEU A 264 28.35 -12.33 -5.36
N ARG A 265 29.08 -11.21 -5.31
CA ARG A 265 28.63 -9.95 -5.92
C ARG A 265 28.26 -10.10 -7.39
N ASP A 266 29.04 -10.85 -8.15
CA ASP A 266 28.82 -11.07 -9.60
C ASP A 266 27.52 -11.84 -9.89
N CYS A 267 27.04 -12.61 -8.90
CA CYS A 267 25.81 -13.37 -9.00
C CYS A 267 24.61 -12.72 -8.33
N SER A 268 24.83 -11.79 -7.39
CA SER A 268 23.77 -11.23 -6.54
C SER A 268 23.15 -9.94 -7.07
N ALA A 269 23.81 -9.25 -8.00
CA ALA A 269 23.36 -7.99 -8.56
C ALA A 269 22.16 -8.18 -9.51
N VAL A 270 21.03 -8.57 -8.95
CA VAL A 270 19.75 -8.73 -9.67
C VAL A 270 18.75 -7.73 -9.12
N GLY A 271 18.17 -6.95 -10.04
CA GLY A 271 17.19 -5.94 -9.68
C GLY A 271 15.87 -6.53 -9.19
N VAL A 272 15.20 -5.82 -8.32
CA VAL A 272 13.79 -6.05 -7.98
C VAL A 272 13.05 -4.73 -8.11
N ASP A 273 12.03 -4.71 -8.94
CA ASP A 273 11.21 -3.53 -9.12
C ASP A 273 10.30 -3.32 -7.91
N VAL A 274 10.17 -2.07 -7.49
CA VAL A 274 9.22 -1.62 -6.48
C VAL A 274 8.15 -0.81 -7.18
N HIS A 275 6.90 -1.19 -7.00
CA HIS A 275 5.76 -0.57 -7.64
C HIS A 275 4.81 0.07 -6.63
N ALA A 276 4.27 1.21 -7.00
CA ALA A 276 3.02 1.73 -6.46
C ALA A 276 1.87 1.10 -7.27
N VAL A 277 0.89 0.52 -6.58
CA VAL A 277 -0.25 -0.19 -7.19
C VAL A 277 -1.54 0.31 -6.55
N TRP A 278 -2.53 0.61 -7.37
CA TRP A 278 -3.83 1.08 -6.88
C TRP A 278 -4.98 0.59 -7.77
N PRO A 279 -6.21 0.49 -7.24
CA PRO A 279 -7.38 0.16 -8.04
C PRO A 279 -7.61 1.18 -9.17
N ARG A 280 -7.92 0.71 -10.37
CA ARG A 280 -8.21 1.57 -11.54
C ARG A 280 -9.33 2.57 -11.24
N GLN A 281 -10.31 2.18 -10.45
CA GLN A 281 -11.41 3.04 -10.01
C GLN A 281 -10.93 4.24 -9.18
N ARG A 282 -9.76 4.15 -8.53
CA ARG A 282 -9.15 5.22 -7.73
C ARG A 282 -8.09 6.03 -8.49
N GLN A 283 -7.94 5.80 -9.80
CA GLN A 283 -6.93 6.48 -10.64
C GLN A 283 -7.10 8.01 -10.65
N LEU A 284 -8.32 8.51 -10.54
CA LEU A 284 -8.64 9.94 -10.51
C LEU A 284 -8.61 10.53 -9.09
N ASN A 285 -8.38 9.72 -8.04
CA ASN A 285 -8.30 10.22 -6.67
C ASN A 285 -7.07 11.14 -6.50
N PRO A 286 -7.26 12.44 -6.22
CA PRO A 286 -6.16 13.41 -6.15
C PRO A 286 -5.12 13.06 -5.10
N ARG A 287 -5.54 12.46 -3.98
CA ARG A 287 -4.65 12.04 -2.88
C ARG A 287 -3.70 10.93 -3.35
N VAL A 288 -4.24 9.90 -4.03
CA VAL A 288 -3.44 8.80 -4.59
C VAL A 288 -2.48 9.36 -5.63
N ARG A 289 -2.98 10.16 -6.58
CA ARG A 289 -2.16 10.76 -7.64
C ARG A 289 -1.03 11.59 -7.07
N TYR A 290 -1.34 12.51 -6.14
CA TYR A 290 -0.34 13.35 -5.50
C TYR A 290 0.75 12.52 -4.80
N VAL A 291 0.35 11.56 -3.96
CA VAL A 291 1.33 10.74 -3.22
C VAL A 291 2.18 9.90 -4.17
N VAL A 292 1.58 9.31 -5.21
CA VAL A 292 2.34 8.55 -6.23
C VAL A 292 3.32 9.44 -6.98
N ASP A 293 2.91 10.65 -7.41
CA ASP A 293 3.78 11.59 -8.11
C ASP A 293 4.94 12.07 -7.22
N GLN A 294 4.68 12.33 -5.92
CA GLN A 294 5.72 12.66 -4.96
C GLN A 294 6.67 11.48 -4.70
N LEU A 295 6.15 10.25 -4.58
CA LEU A 295 7.00 9.05 -4.42
C LEU A 295 7.92 8.88 -5.63
N VAL A 296 7.43 9.10 -6.86
CA VAL A 296 8.25 9.07 -8.07
C VAL A 296 9.33 10.16 -8.04
N ALA A 297 8.99 11.38 -7.61
CA ALA A 297 9.96 12.46 -7.47
C ALA A 297 11.03 12.16 -6.42
N HIS A 298 10.65 11.55 -5.29
CA HIS A 298 11.60 11.11 -4.26
C HIS A 298 12.47 9.93 -4.75
N ALA A 299 11.91 9.00 -5.52
CA ALA A 299 12.65 7.90 -6.15
C ALA A 299 13.72 8.44 -7.11
N ALA A 300 13.37 9.42 -7.97
CA ALA A 300 14.32 10.07 -8.87
C ALA A 300 15.50 10.76 -8.16
N ARG A 301 15.30 11.15 -6.90
CA ARG A 301 16.35 11.73 -6.01
C ARG A 301 17.12 10.66 -5.21
N GLY A 302 16.88 9.36 -5.48
CA GLY A 302 17.53 8.25 -4.77
C GLY A 302 17.03 8.00 -3.35
N ARG A 303 15.92 8.61 -2.93
CA ARG A 303 15.39 8.51 -1.55
C ARG A 303 14.71 7.17 -1.25
N LEU A 304 14.41 6.38 -2.28
CA LEU A 304 13.81 5.05 -2.15
C LEU A 304 14.80 3.90 -2.38
N ASN A 305 16.08 4.20 -2.51
CA ASN A 305 17.16 3.19 -2.68
C ASN A 305 17.75 2.78 -1.35
#